data_60a8221f37fb526a57bf851a754282e8
#
_entry.id   60a8221f37fb526a57bf851a754282e8
#
_cell.length_a   1.000
_cell.length_b   1.000
_cell.length_c   1.000
_cell.angle_alpha   90.00
_cell.angle_beta   90.00
_cell.angle_gamma   90.00
#
_symmetry.space_group_name_H-M   'P 1'
#
loop_
_entity.id
_entity.type
_entity.pdbx_description
1 polymer ?
#
loop_
_entity_poly.entity_id
_entity_poly.type
_entity_poly.pdbx_seq_one_letter_code
_entity_poly.pdbx_strand_id
1 'polypeptide(L)'
;AGGGGGSGRAGGGGGAGGFREGRNVPIDNFTASPLVANAPTNAVTVSVQAYPITVGGAGAPGPSGDSLGGNGNPSTFATITSTGGGGGSYIAGNPGGSGGGGGRTSPNAAGNGNTPTVSPSQGNNGGTGQAPAQLAGGGGAGAVGTPAASQPGGGPGGNGVATSITGSPVTRAGGGGASRPNSPPEPDATGTGGSGGGGDGGCGSPGSACAATINTGSGGGGGFSASGAGGAGGSGLVVIRYKYK
;
A
#
# COMPACT_ATOMS: atom_id res chain seq x y z
N ALA A 1 -5.08 -3.76 6.75
CA ALA A 1 -4.88 -2.45 7.42
C ALA A 1 -5.05 -1.32 6.42
N GLY A 2 -5.07 -0.07 6.87
CA GLY A 2 -5.10 1.08 5.98
C GLY A 2 -3.79 1.24 5.22
N GLY A 3 -3.85 1.69 3.96
CA GLY A 3 -2.70 2.03 3.15
C GLY A 3 -2.09 3.38 3.52
N GLY A 4 -0.82 3.59 3.25
CA GLY A 4 -0.12 4.85 3.42
C GLY A 4 -0.51 5.87 2.36
N GLY A 5 -0.44 7.16 2.67
CA GLY A 5 -0.59 8.22 1.70
C GLY A 5 0.65 8.39 0.83
N GLY A 6 0.47 8.91 -0.38
CA GLY A 6 1.57 9.32 -1.25
C GLY A 6 2.18 10.64 -0.80
N SER A 7 3.43 10.88 -1.17
CA SER A 7 4.13 12.14 -0.94
C SER A 7 3.53 13.27 -1.78
N GLY A 8 3.74 14.51 -1.39
CA GLY A 8 3.50 15.67 -2.22
C GLY A 8 4.46 15.78 -3.41
N ARG A 9 4.95 16.97 -3.73
CA ARG A 9 5.83 17.23 -4.88
C ARG A 9 6.97 16.20 -5.03
N ALA A 10 7.17 15.75 -6.26
CA ALA A 10 8.26 14.81 -6.62
C ALA A 10 8.34 13.61 -5.67
N GLY A 11 7.19 13.03 -5.40
CA GLY A 11 7.03 12.09 -4.32
C GLY A 11 6.86 10.65 -4.74
N GLY A 12 7.34 9.76 -3.89
CA GLY A 12 7.08 8.34 -3.96
C GLY A 12 5.61 8.01 -3.64
N GLY A 13 5.14 6.90 -4.14
CA GLY A 13 3.81 6.36 -3.80
C GLY A 13 3.77 5.76 -2.39
N GLY A 14 2.59 5.79 -1.75
CA GLY A 14 2.35 5.15 -0.46
C GLY A 14 2.34 3.63 -0.56
N GLY A 15 2.80 2.93 0.47
CA GLY A 15 2.74 1.48 0.57
C GLY A 15 1.34 1.00 0.94
N ALA A 16 0.98 -0.21 0.55
CA ALA A 16 -0.23 -0.85 1.00
C ALA A 16 -0.19 -1.19 2.50
N GLY A 17 -1.33 -1.19 3.15
CA GLY A 17 -1.51 -1.76 4.47
C GLY A 17 -1.23 -3.26 4.46
N GLY A 18 -0.76 -3.78 5.58
CA GLY A 18 -0.45 -5.19 5.72
C GLY A 18 -1.67 -6.05 5.37
N PHE A 19 -1.44 -7.11 4.64
CA PHE A 19 -2.42 -8.12 4.28
C PHE A 19 -2.19 -9.37 5.13
N ARG A 20 -3.20 -9.78 5.88
CA ARG A 20 -3.16 -11.00 6.70
C ARG A 20 -4.36 -11.87 6.33
N GLU A 21 -4.11 -13.11 6.00
CA GLU A 21 -5.14 -14.08 5.66
C GLU A 21 -4.90 -15.39 6.41
N GLY A 22 -5.97 -15.94 6.96
CA GLY A 22 -5.96 -17.27 7.59
C GLY A 22 -6.99 -18.18 6.94
N ARG A 23 -6.68 -19.47 6.85
CA ARG A 23 -7.57 -20.50 6.33
C ARG A 23 -7.47 -21.77 7.15
N ASN A 24 -8.58 -22.39 7.43
CA ASN A 24 -8.64 -23.69 8.11
C ASN A 24 -8.79 -24.81 7.07
N VAL A 25 -7.72 -25.52 6.80
CA VAL A 25 -7.72 -26.68 5.88
C VAL A 25 -7.96 -27.97 6.69
N PRO A 26 -8.83 -28.87 6.23
CA PRO A 26 -9.55 -28.93 4.94
C PRO A 26 -10.94 -28.29 4.95
N ILE A 27 -11.33 -27.59 6.01
CA ILE A 27 -12.70 -27.08 6.18
C ILE A 27 -13.02 -25.95 5.19
N ASP A 28 -12.07 -25.05 4.99
CA ASP A 28 -12.22 -23.93 4.06
C ASP A 28 -11.74 -24.33 2.66
N ASN A 29 -12.57 -24.07 1.67
CA ASN A 29 -12.36 -24.46 0.26
C ASN A 29 -12.22 -23.28 -0.71
N PHE A 30 -12.07 -22.04 -0.21
CA PHE A 30 -11.84 -20.89 -1.07
C PHE A 30 -10.40 -20.83 -1.58
N THR A 31 -10.19 -20.21 -2.73
CA THR A 31 -8.84 -19.95 -3.25
C THR A 31 -8.23 -18.80 -2.45
N ALA A 32 -7.29 -19.13 -1.59
CA ALA A 32 -6.58 -18.17 -0.75
C ALA A 32 -5.44 -17.48 -1.51
N SER A 33 -4.97 -16.34 -0.99
CA SER A 33 -3.78 -15.67 -1.50
C SER A 33 -2.50 -16.46 -1.20
N PRO A 34 -1.40 -16.14 -1.89
CA PRO A 34 -0.08 -16.70 -1.55
C PRO A 34 0.41 -16.36 -0.13
N LEU A 35 -0.18 -15.36 0.51
CA LEU A 35 0.16 -14.92 1.86
C LEU A 35 -0.70 -15.59 2.94
N VAL A 36 -1.46 -16.60 2.57
CA VAL A 36 -2.31 -17.32 3.51
C VAL A 36 -1.47 -18.07 4.53
N ALA A 37 -1.87 -17.91 5.77
CA ALA A 37 -1.39 -18.75 6.83
C ALA A 37 -2.43 -19.87 7.08
N ASN A 38 -2.02 -21.14 7.13
CA ASN A 38 -2.89 -22.29 7.33
C ASN A 38 -2.96 -22.71 8.81
N ALA A 39 -4.10 -23.24 9.24
CA ALA A 39 -4.22 -23.85 10.57
C ALA A 39 -3.15 -24.96 10.75
N PRO A 40 -2.69 -25.22 12.02
CA PRO A 40 -3.24 -24.64 13.26
C PRO A 40 -2.64 -23.28 13.66
N THR A 41 -1.62 -22.78 12.99
CA THR A 41 -0.83 -21.61 13.43
C THR A 41 -1.58 -20.27 13.40
N ASN A 42 -2.70 -20.20 12.69
CA ASN A 42 -3.51 -18.96 12.58
C ASN A 42 -4.98 -19.14 12.88
N ALA A 43 -5.38 -20.26 13.43
CA ALA A 43 -6.75 -20.43 13.88
C ALA A 43 -6.98 -19.57 15.12
N VAL A 44 -7.91 -18.64 15.03
CA VAL A 44 -8.49 -18.01 16.22
C VAL A 44 -9.57 -18.95 16.71
N THR A 45 -9.33 -19.61 17.84
CA THR A 45 -10.38 -20.41 18.50
C THR A 45 -11.49 -19.50 18.97
N VAL A 46 -12.67 -19.65 18.40
CA VAL A 46 -13.84 -18.81 18.70
C VAL A 46 -14.61 -19.43 19.85
N SER A 47 -14.75 -18.72 20.93
CA SER A 47 -15.63 -19.04 22.07
C SER A 47 -16.75 -18.02 22.17
N VAL A 48 -17.75 -18.25 23.03
CA VAL A 48 -18.85 -17.30 23.23
C VAL A 48 -18.35 -16.09 24.03
N GLN A 49 -17.85 -15.10 23.32
CA GLN A 49 -17.36 -13.82 23.86
C GLN A 49 -17.35 -12.73 22.79
N ALA A 50 -17.17 -11.48 23.20
CA ALA A 50 -16.97 -10.37 22.28
C ALA A 50 -15.53 -10.38 21.74
N TYR A 51 -15.40 -10.19 20.43
CA TYR A 51 -14.11 -10.03 19.74
C TYR A 51 -14.00 -8.61 19.21
N PRO A 52 -13.13 -7.77 19.78
CA PRO A 52 -12.96 -6.41 19.28
C PRO A 52 -12.35 -6.46 17.88
N ILE A 53 -12.91 -5.65 16.97
CA ILE A 53 -12.44 -5.49 15.60
C ILE A 53 -12.15 -4.01 15.38
N THR A 54 -10.93 -3.70 14.93
CA THR A 54 -10.56 -2.36 14.49
C THR A 54 -10.21 -2.39 13.03
N VAL A 55 -10.80 -1.51 12.23
CA VAL A 55 -10.44 -1.31 10.83
C VAL A 55 -9.56 -0.08 10.73
N GLY A 56 -8.33 -0.23 10.24
CA GLY A 56 -7.36 0.85 10.12
C GLY A 56 -7.81 1.90 9.11
N GLY A 57 -7.75 3.16 9.51
CA GLY A 57 -7.97 4.30 8.62
C GLY A 57 -6.82 4.49 7.63
N ALA A 58 -7.10 5.19 6.53
CA ALA A 58 -6.13 5.56 5.51
C ALA A 58 -5.04 6.50 6.06
N GLY A 59 -3.84 6.41 5.51
CA GLY A 59 -2.79 7.42 5.68
C GLY A 59 -3.17 8.71 4.95
N ALA A 60 -2.93 9.85 5.60
CA ALA A 60 -3.19 11.15 5.01
C ALA A 60 -2.30 11.40 3.79
N PRO A 61 -2.80 12.13 2.77
CA PRO A 61 -1.96 12.57 1.67
C PRO A 61 -0.86 13.51 2.16
N GLY A 62 0.32 13.44 1.58
CA GLY A 62 1.33 14.47 1.76
C GLY A 62 0.80 15.80 1.22
N PRO A 63 0.87 16.91 2.00
CA PRO A 63 0.52 18.24 1.51
C PRO A 63 1.30 18.62 0.25
N SER A 64 0.90 19.71 -0.41
CA SER A 64 1.69 20.29 -1.50
C SER A 64 3.11 20.68 -1.05
N GLY A 65 4.07 20.66 -1.96
CA GLY A 65 5.48 20.86 -1.65
C GLY A 65 6.23 19.56 -1.32
N ASP A 66 7.48 19.68 -0.90
CA ASP A 66 8.33 18.55 -0.51
C ASP A 66 7.87 17.99 0.84
N SER A 67 6.92 17.08 0.81
CA SER A 67 6.22 16.58 2.00
C SER A 67 6.13 15.06 2.01
N LEU A 68 5.89 14.51 3.18
CA LEU A 68 5.70 13.08 3.40
C LEU A 68 4.21 12.73 3.40
N GLY A 69 3.86 11.59 2.83
CA GLY A 69 2.58 10.95 3.07
C GLY A 69 2.50 10.36 4.48
N GLY A 70 1.32 10.38 5.08
CA GLY A 70 1.08 9.75 6.37
C GLY A 70 1.08 8.22 6.28
N ASN A 71 1.49 7.54 7.34
CA ASN A 71 1.30 6.09 7.44
C ASN A 71 -0.19 5.77 7.61
N GLY A 72 -0.62 4.64 7.08
CA GLY A 72 -1.93 4.07 7.37
C GLY A 72 -2.00 3.55 8.81
N ASN A 73 -3.22 3.36 9.31
CA ASN A 73 -3.44 2.81 10.64
C ASN A 73 -3.58 1.28 10.62
N PRO A 74 -3.19 0.58 11.69
CA PRO A 74 -3.32 -0.86 11.78
C PRO A 74 -4.79 -1.29 11.84
N SER A 75 -5.06 -2.51 11.36
CA SER A 75 -6.30 -3.23 11.63
C SER A 75 -6.03 -4.36 12.61
N THR A 76 -6.97 -4.62 13.52
CA THR A 76 -6.85 -5.69 14.50
C THR A 76 -8.10 -6.56 14.53
N PHE A 77 -7.90 -7.86 14.70
CA PHE A 77 -8.94 -8.83 15.05
C PHE A 77 -8.36 -9.80 16.07
N ALA A 78 -8.96 -9.85 17.24
CA ALA A 78 -8.42 -10.64 18.36
C ALA A 78 -6.92 -10.35 18.60
N THR A 79 -6.07 -11.37 18.48
CA THR A 79 -4.61 -11.27 18.64
C THR A 79 -3.87 -10.93 17.33
N ILE A 80 -4.59 -10.88 16.21
CA ILE A 80 -4.00 -10.62 14.90
C ILE A 80 -3.95 -9.11 14.64
N THR A 81 -2.76 -8.59 14.43
CA THR A 81 -2.54 -7.21 13.99
C THR A 81 -1.98 -7.20 12.57
N SER A 82 -2.56 -6.37 11.74
CA SER A 82 -2.08 -6.04 10.41
C SER A 82 -1.62 -4.59 10.42
N THR A 83 -0.35 -4.34 10.08
CA THR A 83 0.26 -3.01 10.19
C THR A 83 -0.18 -2.09 9.07
N GLY A 84 -0.36 -0.79 9.36
CA GLY A 84 -0.63 0.20 8.33
C GLY A 84 0.47 0.30 7.29
N GLY A 85 0.16 0.75 6.09
CA GLY A 85 1.11 0.97 5.02
C GLY A 85 2.01 2.19 5.29
N GLY A 86 3.26 2.13 4.85
CA GLY A 86 4.19 3.23 4.97
C GLY A 86 3.86 4.38 4.02
N GLY A 87 3.99 5.62 4.48
CA GLY A 87 3.83 6.81 3.64
C GLY A 87 4.93 6.91 2.59
N GLY A 88 4.59 7.39 1.39
CA GLY A 88 5.55 7.75 0.36
C GLY A 88 6.31 9.02 0.71
N SER A 89 7.49 9.21 0.15
CA SER A 89 8.37 10.31 0.54
C SER A 89 9.07 10.94 -0.66
N TYR A 90 9.50 12.19 -0.51
CA TYR A 90 10.43 12.84 -1.41
C TYR A 90 11.91 12.51 -1.09
N ILE A 91 12.15 11.85 0.04
CA ILE A 91 13.46 11.33 0.49
C ILE A 91 13.36 9.79 0.57
N ALA A 92 13.29 9.24 1.77
CA ALA A 92 13.14 7.80 2.02
C ALA A 92 11.69 7.48 2.38
N GLY A 93 11.15 6.44 1.76
CA GLY A 93 9.81 5.94 2.08
C GLY A 93 9.73 5.41 3.51
N ASN A 94 8.56 5.53 4.15
CA ASN A 94 8.34 5.02 5.49
C ASN A 94 8.13 3.51 5.49
N PRO A 95 8.57 2.81 6.56
CA PRO A 95 8.26 1.39 6.75
C PRO A 95 6.79 1.18 7.09
N GLY A 96 6.29 -0.04 6.85
CA GLY A 96 4.90 -0.40 7.14
C GLY A 96 4.58 -1.86 6.85
N GLY A 97 3.31 -2.19 6.78
CA GLY A 97 2.85 -3.48 6.27
C GLY A 97 3.42 -3.76 4.89
N SER A 98 3.23 -2.81 3.96
CA SER A 98 4.13 -2.60 2.82
C SER A 98 4.76 -1.22 2.95
N GLY A 99 5.99 -1.06 2.48
CA GLY A 99 6.76 0.17 2.61
C GLY A 99 6.40 1.22 1.56
N GLY A 100 6.53 2.50 1.90
CA GLY A 100 6.39 3.61 0.96
C GLY A 100 7.55 3.68 -0.04
N GLY A 101 7.32 4.25 -1.21
CA GLY A 101 8.33 4.50 -2.22
C GLY A 101 9.25 5.68 -1.87
N GLY A 102 10.51 5.55 -2.25
CA GLY A 102 11.51 6.61 -2.09
C GLY A 102 11.38 7.69 -3.17
N GLY A 103 11.79 8.90 -2.80
CA GLY A 103 11.79 10.08 -3.67
C GLY A 103 13.10 10.29 -4.41
N ARG A 104 13.31 11.53 -4.86
CA ARG A 104 14.49 11.93 -5.64
C ARG A 104 15.69 12.37 -4.82
N THR A 105 15.46 12.70 -3.56
CA THR A 105 16.49 13.28 -2.68
C THR A 105 17.15 12.19 -1.85
N SER A 106 18.48 12.16 -1.85
CA SER A 106 19.24 11.20 -1.02
C SER A 106 18.83 11.29 0.47
N PRO A 107 18.65 10.13 1.14
CA PRO A 107 19.02 8.78 0.75
C PRO A 107 18.07 8.02 -0.20
N ASN A 108 16.94 8.61 -0.64
CA ASN A 108 15.96 8.06 -1.60
C ASN A 108 15.60 6.56 -1.41
N ALA A 109 15.84 6.03 -0.23
CA ALA A 109 15.65 4.62 0.08
C ALA A 109 14.17 4.21 0.04
N ALA A 110 13.95 2.94 -0.27
CA ALA A 110 12.65 2.30 -0.11
C ALA A 110 12.27 2.20 1.38
N GLY A 111 11.00 2.36 1.70
CA GLY A 111 10.46 1.95 2.98
C GLY A 111 10.44 0.41 3.08
N ASN A 112 10.80 -0.12 4.24
CA ASN A 112 10.73 -1.56 4.48
C ASN A 112 9.27 -2.01 4.63
N GLY A 113 8.92 -3.08 3.90
CA GLY A 113 7.67 -3.81 4.10
C GLY A 113 7.80 -4.86 5.20
N ASN A 114 6.69 -5.52 5.51
CA ASN A 114 6.62 -6.54 6.56
C ASN A 114 7.24 -6.06 7.89
N THR A 115 6.90 -4.85 8.29
CA THR A 115 7.40 -4.22 9.53
C THR A 115 6.23 -3.95 10.48
N PRO A 116 6.24 -4.55 11.71
CA PRO A 116 7.18 -5.57 12.17
C PRO A 116 7.12 -6.86 11.35
N THR A 117 8.20 -7.61 11.36
CA THR A 117 8.29 -8.88 10.64
C THR A 117 7.29 -9.91 11.18
N VAL A 118 6.51 -10.48 10.27
CA VAL A 118 5.56 -11.56 10.55
C VAL A 118 5.67 -12.65 9.48
N SER A 119 5.21 -13.83 9.82
CA SER A 119 5.14 -14.97 8.87
C SER A 119 3.70 -15.52 8.80
N PRO A 120 3.15 -15.73 7.60
CA PRO A 120 3.65 -15.23 6.30
C PRO A 120 3.80 -13.71 6.28
N SER A 121 4.59 -13.20 5.32
CA SER A 121 4.79 -11.75 5.15
C SER A 121 3.44 -11.04 4.98
N GLN A 122 3.32 -9.83 5.53
CA GLN A 122 2.12 -9.01 5.36
C GLN A 122 2.23 -7.99 4.21
N GLY A 123 3.38 -7.92 3.54
CA GLY A 123 3.61 -7.02 2.42
C GLY A 123 5.08 -6.90 2.03
N ASN A 124 5.37 -6.05 1.06
CA ASN A 124 6.69 -5.92 0.45
C ASN A 124 7.25 -4.49 0.58
N ASN A 125 8.55 -4.36 0.33
CA ASN A 125 9.22 -3.06 0.33
C ASN A 125 8.66 -2.14 -0.76
N GLY A 126 8.75 -0.84 -0.53
CA GLY A 126 8.63 0.15 -1.60
C GLY A 126 9.79 0.06 -2.59
N GLY A 127 9.72 0.80 -3.66
CA GLY A 127 10.83 0.98 -4.60
C GLY A 127 11.84 2.01 -4.07
N THR A 128 13.11 1.83 -4.42
CA THR A 128 14.16 2.82 -4.17
C THR A 128 14.16 3.85 -5.28
N GLY A 129 14.07 5.12 -4.95
CA GLY A 129 14.23 6.20 -5.92
C GLY A 129 15.67 6.30 -6.41
N GLN A 130 15.92 7.06 -7.47
CA GLN A 130 17.26 7.33 -7.97
C GLN A 130 17.40 8.81 -8.35
N ALA A 131 18.38 9.46 -7.76
CA ALA A 131 18.71 10.83 -8.11
C ALA A 131 19.17 10.91 -9.60
N PRO A 132 18.89 12.02 -10.33
CA PRO A 132 18.16 13.21 -9.81
C PRO A 132 16.64 13.15 -10.00
N ALA A 133 16.08 12.15 -10.71
CA ALA A 133 14.72 12.28 -11.20
C ALA A 133 13.92 10.97 -11.39
N GLN A 134 14.35 9.87 -10.79
CA GLN A 134 13.54 8.64 -10.75
C GLN A 134 12.90 8.48 -9.38
N LEU A 135 11.59 8.48 -9.36
CA LEU A 135 10.76 8.30 -8.19
C LEU A 135 10.21 6.87 -8.17
N ALA A 136 9.92 6.35 -7.00
CA ALA A 136 9.55 4.95 -6.88
C ALA A 136 8.16 4.76 -6.27
N GLY A 137 7.45 3.75 -6.78
CA GLY A 137 6.15 3.36 -6.25
C GLY A 137 6.26 2.70 -4.88
N GLY A 138 5.18 2.72 -4.12
CA GLY A 138 5.04 2.01 -2.85
C GLY A 138 4.92 0.51 -3.05
N GLY A 139 5.27 -0.28 -2.04
CA GLY A 139 5.09 -1.73 -2.06
C GLY A 139 3.62 -2.13 -1.98
N GLY A 140 3.27 -3.22 -2.62
CA GLY A 140 1.98 -3.90 -2.50
C GLY A 140 2.09 -5.17 -1.66
N ALA A 141 0.98 -5.81 -1.37
CA ALA A 141 0.99 -7.08 -0.65
C ALA A 141 1.64 -8.20 -1.47
N GLY A 142 1.50 -8.20 -2.79
CA GLY A 142 2.01 -9.23 -3.69
C GLY A 142 3.36 -8.94 -4.34
N ALA A 143 3.75 -7.66 -4.42
CA ALA A 143 4.99 -7.27 -5.11
C ALA A 143 5.64 -6.03 -4.49
N VAL A 144 6.94 -5.89 -4.69
CA VAL A 144 7.67 -4.67 -4.36
C VAL A 144 7.24 -3.51 -5.26
N GLY A 145 7.34 -2.29 -4.76
CA GLY A 145 7.28 -1.11 -5.61
C GLY A 145 8.56 -0.98 -6.43
N THR A 146 8.51 -0.32 -7.56
CA THR A 146 9.68 -0.19 -8.44
C THR A 146 10.00 1.27 -8.74
N PRO A 147 11.27 1.61 -9.05
CA PRO A 147 11.61 2.92 -9.60
C PRO A 147 11.05 3.08 -11.01
N ALA A 148 11.05 4.30 -11.51
CA ALA A 148 10.73 4.57 -12.91
C ALA A 148 11.71 3.82 -13.84
N ALA A 149 11.20 3.38 -14.99
CA ALA A 149 12.03 2.73 -16.01
C ALA A 149 12.99 3.70 -16.73
N SER A 150 12.66 5.00 -16.75
CA SER A 150 13.45 6.04 -17.39
C SER A 150 13.47 7.32 -16.55
N GLN A 151 14.42 8.23 -16.85
CA GLN A 151 14.49 9.56 -16.23
C GLN A 151 14.05 10.65 -17.22
N PRO A 152 13.30 11.66 -16.76
CA PRO A 152 12.61 11.73 -15.47
C PRO A 152 11.33 10.86 -15.48
N GLY A 153 11.00 10.22 -14.36
CA GLY A 153 9.81 9.37 -14.33
C GLY A 153 9.37 8.93 -12.93
N GLY A 154 8.12 8.47 -12.86
CA GLY A 154 7.53 7.83 -11.69
C GLY A 154 7.42 6.32 -11.87
N GLY A 155 7.81 5.56 -10.88
CA GLY A 155 7.74 4.11 -10.87
C GLY A 155 6.36 3.59 -10.44
N PRO A 156 5.93 2.44 -10.95
CA PRO A 156 4.67 1.83 -10.58
C PRO A 156 4.67 1.29 -9.14
N GLY A 157 3.50 1.28 -8.53
CA GLY A 157 3.25 0.61 -7.27
C GLY A 157 3.27 -0.91 -7.41
N GLY A 158 3.67 -1.59 -6.34
CA GLY A 158 3.64 -3.05 -6.27
C GLY A 158 2.20 -3.58 -6.31
N ASN A 159 1.99 -4.68 -7.00
CA ASN A 159 0.67 -5.30 -7.09
C ASN A 159 0.20 -5.85 -5.73
N GLY A 160 -1.10 -5.84 -5.53
CA GLY A 160 -1.77 -6.53 -4.42
C GLY A 160 -1.88 -8.03 -4.64
N VAL A 161 -2.64 -8.68 -3.79
CA VAL A 161 -2.94 -10.12 -3.85
C VAL A 161 -4.43 -10.38 -3.99
N ALA A 162 -4.76 -11.44 -4.70
CA ALA A 162 -6.13 -11.89 -4.88
C ALA A 162 -6.49 -12.99 -3.88
N THR A 163 -7.71 -12.96 -3.38
CA THR A 163 -8.32 -14.04 -2.58
C THR A 163 -9.79 -14.17 -2.91
N SER A 164 -10.31 -15.39 -2.86
CA SER A 164 -11.74 -15.69 -3.06
C SER A 164 -12.52 -15.83 -1.76
N ILE A 165 -12.02 -15.30 -0.64
CA ILE A 165 -12.69 -15.39 0.67
C ILE A 165 -14.13 -14.88 0.64
N THR A 166 -14.45 -13.91 -0.22
CA THR A 166 -15.79 -13.34 -0.42
C THR A 166 -16.63 -14.03 -1.50
N GLY A 167 -16.17 -15.18 -2.00
CA GLY A 167 -16.85 -15.98 -3.03
C GLY A 167 -16.21 -15.86 -4.42
N SER A 168 -15.81 -14.67 -4.86
CA SER A 168 -15.11 -14.42 -6.12
C SER A 168 -13.72 -13.86 -5.87
N PRO A 169 -12.75 -14.04 -6.80
CA PRO A 169 -11.41 -13.47 -6.65
C PRO A 169 -11.47 -11.94 -6.62
N VAL A 170 -10.95 -11.34 -5.55
CA VAL A 170 -10.82 -9.88 -5.41
C VAL A 170 -9.39 -9.55 -5.04
N THR A 171 -8.74 -8.73 -5.87
CA THR A 171 -7.39 -8.22 -5.59
C THR A 171 -7.47 -7.01 -4.67
N ARG A 172 -6.61 -6.94 -3.65
CA ARG A 172 -6.53 -5.86 -2.66
C ARG A 172 -5.09 -5.54 -2.29
N ALA A 173 -4.87 -4.43 -1.62
CA ALA A 173 -3.59 -4.00 -1.08
C ALA A 173 -2.51 -3.78 -2.16
N GLY A 174 -2.83 -3.04 -3.22
CA GLY A 174 -1.86 -2.51 -4.19
C GLY A 174 -1.13 -1.28 -3.64
N GLY A 175 0.15 -1.10 -3.95
CA GLY A 175 0.91 0.10 -3.63
C GLY A 175 0.54 1.27 -4.53
N GLY A 176 0.79 2.51 -4.10
CA GLY A 176 0.61 3.70 -4.93
C GLY A 176 1.74 3.90 -5.95
N GLY A 177 1.43 4.44 -7.10
CA GLY A 177 2.41 4.84 -8.10
C GLY A 177 3.12 6.15 -7.70
N ALA A 178 4.36 6.34 -8.14
CA ALA A 178 5.09 7.57 -7.94
C ALA A 178 4.75 8.62 -9.00
N SER A 179 5.01 9.87 -8.69
CA SER A 179 4.89 10.95 -9.68
C SER A 179 6.14 11.08 -10.54
N ARG A 180 6.13 12.05 -11.44
CA ARG A 180 7.29 12.54 -12.18
C ARG A 180 7.80 13.85 -11.58
N PRO A 181 9.11 14.10 -11.47
CA PRO A 181 9.61 15.39 -11.05
C PRO A 181 9.55 16.44 -12.19
N ASN A 182 9.01 17.63 -11.88
CA ASN A 182 9.18 18.88 -12.65
C ASN A 182 8.90 18.83 -14.16
N SER A 183 7.65 18.57 -14.61
CA SER A 183 7.30 18.86 -16.03
C SER A 183 5.78 18.92 -16.24
N PRO A 184 5.29 19.57 -17.29
CA PRO A 184 3.87 19.51 -17.62
C PRO A 184 3.43 18.05 -17.78
N PRO A 185 2.13 17.79 -17.63
CA PRO A 185 1.60 16.44 -17.61
C PRO A 185 1.84 15.73 -18.95
N GLU A 186 2.89 14.94 -19.01
CA GLU A 186 3.03 13.89 -19.99
C GLU A 186 2.36 12.67 -19.36
N PRO A 187 1.24 12.19 -19.88
CA PRO A 187 0.46 11.12 -19.25
C PRO A 187 1.24 9.81 -19.08
N ASP A 188 2.30 9.61 -19.87
CA ASP A 188 3.03 8.34 -19.90
C ASP A 188 4.23 8.25 -18.94
N ALA A 189 4.53 9.30 -18.15
CA ALA A 189 5.71 9.34 -17.30
C ALA A 189 5.42 9.25 -15.78
N THR A 190 4.19 9.06 -15.40
CA THR A 190 3.77 8.83 -14.02
C THR A 190 3.59 7.34 -13.74
N GLY A 191 3.93 6.89 -12.55
CA GLY A 191 3.75 5.50 -12.14
C GLY A 191 2.28 5.18 -11.90
N THR A 192 1.82 4.09 -12.46
CA THR A 192 0.49 3.54 -12.18
C THR A 192 0.43 2.95 -10.78
N GLY A 193 -0.71 3.04 -10.14
CA GLY A 193 -0.97 2.31 -8.90
C GLY A 193 -0.98 0.80 -9.15
N GLY A 194 -0.53 0.01 -8.19
CA GLY A 194 -0.57 -1.45 -8.22
C GLY A 194 -2.01 -1.98 -8.24
N SER A 195 -2.21 -3.09 -8.92
CA SER A 195 -3.53 -3.77 -8.93
C SER A 195 -4.03 -4.03 -7.51
N GLY A 196 -5.33 -3.87 -7.31
CA GLY A 196 -5.96 -4.00 -5.99
C GLY A 196 -6.29 -2.67 -5.34
N GLY A 197 -6.27 -1.58 -6.12
CA GLY A 197 -6.79 -0.27 -5.71
C GLY A 197 -5.72 0.78 -5.38
N GLY A 198 -4.47 0.60 -5.80
CA GLY A 198 -3.41 1.61 -5.66
C GLY A 198 -3.76 2.89 -6.43
N GLY A 199 -3.45 4.06 -5.86
CA GLY A 199 -3.62 5.36 -6.52
C GLY A 199 -2.49 5.65 -7.49
N ASP A 200 -2.79 6.22 -8.67
CA ASP A 200 -1.80 6.62 -9.66
C ASP A 200 -1.08 7.90 -9.23
N GLY A 201 0.19 8.01 -9.60
CA GLY A 201 0.95 9.24 -9.41
C GLY A 201 0.50 10.32 -10.37
N GLY A 202 0.47 11.58 -9.91
CA GLY A 202 0.26 12.76 -10.73
C GLY A 202 -0.96 12.76 -11.65
N CYS A 203 -2.06 12.17 -11.23
CA CYS A 203 -3.25 11.95 -12.07
C CYS A 203 -4.20 13.16 -12.16
N GLY A 204 -4.04 14.16 -11.32
CA GLY A 204 -4.93 15.31 -11.23
C GLY A 204 -4.28 16.66 -11.54
N SER A 205 -5.11 17.68 -11.85
CA SER A 205 -4.68 19.07 -12.00
C SER A 205 -4.82 19.80 -10.64
N PRO A 206 -3.88 20.67 -10.21
CA PRO A 206 -2.60 21.04 -10.84
C PRO A 206 -1.40 20.14 -10.44
N GLY A 207 -1.54 18.85 -10.57
CA GLY A 207 -0.46 17.91 -10.27
C GLY A 207 -0.66 17.07 -9.02
N SER A 208 -1.86 17.03 -8.49
CA SER A 208 -2.24 16.14 -7.40
C SER A 208 -2.29 14.69 -7.85
N ALA A 209 -2.01 13.78 -6.94
CA ALA A 209 -2.09 12.36 -7.18
C ALA A 209 -3.51 11.80 -6.94
N CYS A 210 -3.75 10.60 -7.48
CA CYS A 210 -4.95 9.85 -7.17
C CYS A 210 -4.89 9.23 -5.76
N ALA A 211 -6.02 9.33 -5.06
CA ALA A 211 -6.24 8.56 -3.86
C ALA A 211 -6.39 7.06 -4.20
N ALA A 212 -6.01 6.22 -3.28
CA ALA A 212 -6.29 4.80 -3.38
C ALA A 212 -7.78 4.50 -3.18
N THR A 213 -8.21 3.36 -3.70
CA THR A 213 -9.57 2.87 -3.49
C THR A 213 -9.80 2.55 -2.02
N ILE A 214 -10.93 3.05 -1.48
CA ILE A 214 -11.33 2.79 -0.09
C ILE A 214 -11.63 1.29 0.12
N ASN A 215 -11.49 0.81 1.36
CA ASN A 215 -11.74 -0.58 1.76
C ASN A 215 -10.90 -1.63 0.99
N THR A 216 -9.73 -1.23 0.56
CA THR A 216 -8.75 -2.11 -0.09
C THR A 216 -7.42 -2.18 0.65
N GLY A 217 -7.15 -1.22 1.53
CA GLY A 217 -5.87 -1.09 2.20
C GLY A 217 -4.73 -0.65 1.28
N SER A 218 -5.04 -0.07 0.11
CA SER A 218 -4.05 0.27 -0.91
C SER A 218 -3.37 1.61 -0.67
N GLY A 219 -2.19 1.81 -1.22
CA GLY A 219 -1.40 3.03 -1.07
C GLY A 219 -1.83 4.14 -2.03
N GLY A 220 -1.76 5.40 -1.62
CA GLY A 220 -2.05 6.57 -2.45
C GLY A 220 -0.89 6.95 -3.37
N GLY A 221 -1.18 7.57 -4.50
CA GLY A 221 -0.19 8.03 -5.48
C GLY A 221 0.63 9.25 -5.02
N GLY A 222 1.81 9.46 -5.59
CA GLY A 222 2.66 10.63 -5.35
C GLY A 222 2.27 11.84 -6.20
N GLY A 223 2.31 13.05 -5.63
CA GLY A 223 2.06 14.31 -6.35
C GLY A 223 3.28 14.80 -7.14
N PHE A 224 3.08 15.55 -8.25
CA PHE A 224 4.19 15.90 -9.14
C PHE A 224 4.61 17.38 -9.16
N SER A 225 3.74 18.32 -8.82
CA SER A 225 4.05 19.75 -8.89
C SER A 225 4.26 20.37 -7.50
N ALA A 226 4.81 21.58 -7.44
CA ALA A 226 4.96 22.34 -6.21
C ALA A 226 3.61 22.60 -5.50
N SER A 227 2.52 22.66 -6.25
CA SER A 227 1.15 22.79 -5.73
C SER A 227 0.38 21.47 -5.65
N GLY A 228 0.96 20.36 -6.13
CA GLY A 228 0.30 19.06 -6.13
C GLY A 228 0.44 18.34 -4.79
N ALA A 229 -0.66 17.90 -4.23
CA ALA A 229 -0.68 17.05 -3.06
C ALA A 229 -0.54 15.55 -3.44
N GLY A 230 -0.06 14.75 -2.55
CA GLY A 230 -0.14 13.29 -2.68
C GLY A 230 -1.59 12.80 -2.64
N GLY A 231 -1.82 11.55 -3.01
CA GLY A 231 -3.10 10.88 -2.84
C GLY A 231 -3.22 10.26 -1.43
N ALA A 232 -4.42 10.28 -0.88
CA ALA A 232 -4.71 9.55 0.36
C ALA A 232 -4.58 8.04 0.15
N GLY A 233 -4.17 7.31 1.16
CA GLY A 233 -4.27 5.84 1.18
C GLY A 233 -5.74 5.38 1.18
N GLY A 234 -5.97 4.11 0.92
CA GLY A 234 -7.29 3.48 1.11
C GLY A 234 -7.46 2.97 2.55
N SER A 235 -8.66 3.09 3.09
CA SER A 235 -9.00 2.45 4.36
C SER A 235 -8.83 0.93 4.31
N GLY A 236 -8.57 0.33 5.45
CA GLY A 236 -8.46 -1.12 5.58
C GLY A 236 -9.81 -1.84 5.47
N LEU A 237 -9.75 -3.14 5.64
CA LEU A 237 -10.89 -4.04 5.60
C LEU A 237 -10.61 -5.24 6.51
N VAL A 238 -11.65 -5.74 7.17
CA VAL A 238 -11.66 -7.03 7.87
C VAL A 238 -12.77 -7.87 7.30
N VAL A 239 -12.45 -9.09 6.87
CA VAL A 239 -13.44 -10.05 6.35
C VAL A 239 -13.39 -11.29 7.23
N ILE A 240 -14.53 -11.73 7.71
CA ILE A 240 -14.67 -12.95 8.51
C ILE A 240 -15.58 -13.91 7.76
N ARG A 241 -15.09 -15.12 7.54
CA ARG A 241 -15.87 -16.22 6.96
C ARG A 241 -15.96 -17.35 7.98
N TYR A 242 -17.13 -17.84 8.21
CA TYR A 242 -17.35 -18.97 9.12
C TYR A 242 -18.39 -19.92 8.53
N LYS A 243 -18.30 -21.18 8.94
CA LYS A 243 -19.29 -22.20 8.55
C LYS A 243 -20.46 -22.10 9.54
N TYR A 244 -21.64 -21.88 9.00
CA TYR A 244 -22.89 -22.00 9.75
C TYR A 244 -23.34 -23.47 9.75
N LYS A 245 -23.71 -23.99 10.92
CA LYS A 245 -24.28 -25.32 11.08
C LYS A 245 -25.78 -25.27 10.89
#